data_f5ff59614fa8bc6c9998b25914071e9d
#
_entry.id   f5ff59614fa8bc6c9998b25914071e9d
#
_cell.length_a   1.000
_cell.length_b   1.000
_cell.length_c   1.000
_cell.angle_alpha   90.00
_cell.angle_beta   90.00
_cell.angle_gamma   90.00
#
_symmetry.space_group_name_H-M   'P 1'
#
loop_
_entity.id
_entity.type
_entity.pdbx_description
1 polymer ?
#
loop_
_entity_poly.entity_id
_entity_poly.type
_entity_poly.pdbx_seq_one_letter_code
_entity_poly.pdbx_strand_id
1 'polypeptide(L)'
;MLPLYNMTLLLEHADYGHLLPAAHGLLEQHADATKAHLVATGAAMEALAKKFGGDTQTWKVAGMLHDLDWDQLDKDYEAHCGDTLDNLLKTIDAPAELLGDIRAHYQAKYGEDYPLDTQLRKCLYCVDELTGFIIAVTLVRPSKAIADVEVKSVKKKLKDKGFAAQVDRAQIGACTELLDMELDEFIQIGSG
;
A
#
# COMPACT_ATOMS: atom_id res chain seq x y z
N MET A 1 22.53 -31.64 6.51
CA MET A 1 21.16 -31.75 6.96
C MET A 1 20.72 -30.35 7.33
N LEU A 2 20.14 -29.58 6.36
CA LEU A 2 19.63 -28.23 6.58
C LEU A 2 18.31 -28.33 7.36
N PRO A 3 18.03 -27.46 8.32
CA PRO A 3 16.84 -27.58 9.14
C PRO A 3 15.58 -27.35 8.30
N LEU A 4 14.59 -28.22 8.48
CA LEU A 4 13.24 -28.20 7.86
C LEU A 4 12.41 -26.93 8.09
N TYR A 5 12.98 -25.91 8.71
CA TYR A 5 12.28 -24.67 9.09
C TYR A 5 12.10 -23.67 7.94
N ASN A 6 12.79 -23.85 6.82
CA ASN A 6 12.77 -22.90 5.70
C ASN A 6 11.92 -23.32 4.49
N MET A 7 11.22 -24.46 4.55
CA MET A 7 10.43 -24.92 3.39
C MET A 7 8.96 -24.52 3.46
N THR A 8 8.49 -24.01 4.60
CA THR A 8 7.09 -23.59 4.77
C THR A 8 6.88 -22.10 4.48
N LEU A 9 7.95 -21.30 4.33
CA LEU A 9 7.91 -19.88 3.96
C LEU A 9 7.90 -19.64 2.43
N LEU A 10 8.00 -20.70 1.64
CA LEU A 10 7.87 -20.65 0.17
C LEU A 10 6.46 -20.98 -0.34
N LEU A 11 5.48 -21.02 0.52
CA LEU A 11 4.06 -21.01 0.15
C LEU A 11 3.68 -19.57 -0.22
N GLU A 12 4.22 -19.06 -1.39
CA GLU A 12 3.38 -19.00 -2.57
C GLU A 12 2.37 -17.86 -2.48
N HIS A 13 2.88 -16.61 -2.50
CA HIS A 13 2.06 -15.55 -3.07
C HIS A 13 2.05 -15.79 -4.58
N ALA A 14 0.86 -15.80 -5.18
CA ALA A 14 0.74 -15.82 -6.61
C ALA A 14 1.64 -14.72 -7.20
N ASP A 15 2.34 -15.02 -8.28
CA ASP A 15 3.21 -14.04 -8.94
C ASP A 15 2.34 -13.03 -9.70
N TYR A 16 2.27 -11.79 -9.20
CA TYR A 16 1.55 -10.69 -9.83
C TYR A 16 2.46 -9.84 -10.74
N GLY A 17 3.75 -10.10 -10.77
CA GLY A 17 4.73 -9.28 -11.50
C GLY A 17 4.42 -9.15 -12.99
N HIS A 18 3.82 -10.17 -13.60
CA HIS A 18 3.41 -10.15 -15.01
C HIS A 18 2.32 -9.12 -15.30
N LEU A 19 1.58 -8.64 -14.30
CA LEU A 19 0.54 -7.62 -14.44
C LEU A 19 1.09 -6.18 -14.47
N LEU A 20 2.38 -5.96 -14.20
CA LEU A 20 2.95 -4.63 -14.08
C LEU A 20 2.69 -3.71 -15.29
N PRO A 21 2.80 -4.18 -16.56
CA PRO A 21 2.48 -3.34 -17.72
C PRO A 21 1.00 -2.93 -17.76
N ALA A 22 0.09 -3.85 -17.42
CA ALA A 22 -1.34 -3.58 -17.39
C ALA A 22 -1.70 -2.63 -16.24
N ALA A 23 -1.09 -2.80 -15.07
CA ALA A 23 -1.24 -1.90 -13.93
C ALA A 23 -0.89 -0.47 -14.30
N HIS A 24 0.26 -0.23 -14.96
CA HIS A 24 0.61 1.10 -15.47
C HIS A 24 -0.45 1.67 -16.41
N GLY A 25 -1.00 0.85 -17.31
CA GLY A 25 -2.05 1.28 -18.23
C GLY A 25 -3.34 1.72 -17.52
N LEU A 26 -3.72 1.04 -16.45
CA LEU A 26 -4.89 1.39 -15.64
C LEU A 26 -4.68 2.70 -14.88
N LEU A 27 -3.49 2.93 -14.34
CA LEU A 27 -3.19 4.16 -13.60
C LEU A 27 -3.36 5.44 -14.45
N GLU A 28 -3.13 5.36 -15.76
CA GLU A 28 -3.30 6.51 -16.66
C GLU A 28 -4.77 7.00 -16.76
N GLN A 29 -5.72 6.23 -16.28
CA GLN A 29 -7.14 6.57 -16.30
C GLN A 29 -7.60 7.30 -15.03
N HIS A 30 -6.70 7.46 -14.04
CA HIS A 30 -7.01 8.05 -12.75
C HIS A 30 -6.65 9.54 -12.67
N ALA A 31 -7.31 10.24 -11.75
CA ALA A 31 -6.94 11.60 -11.38
C ALA A 31 -5.49 11.67 -10.88
N ASP A 32 -4.80 12.78 -11.12
CA ASP A 32 -3.38 12.94 -10.78
C ASP A 32 -3.09 12.62 -9.29
N ALA A 33 -4.00 12.98 -8.39
CA ALA A 33 -3.83 12.72 -6.96
C ALA A 33 -3.88 11.22 -6.63
N THR A 34 -4.87 10.51 -7.16
CA THR A 34 -5.02 9.06 -6.99
C THR A 34 -3.86 8.33 -7.65
N LYS A 35 -3.51 8.71 -8.88
CA LYS A 35 -2.35 8.15 -9.59
C LYS A 35 -1.05 8.33 -8.78
N ALA A 36 -0.83 9.52 -8.21
CA ALA A 36 0.35 9.76 -7.38
C ALA A 36 0.39 8.86 -6.14
N HIS A 37 -0.76 8.65 -5.49
CA HIS A 37 -0.87 7.74 -4.35
C HIS A 37 -0.59 6.29 -4.75
N LEU A 38 -1.20 5.78 -5.79
CA LEU A 38 -1.00 4.42 -6.29
C LEU A 38 0.47 4.15 -6.66
N VAL A 39 1.12 5.10 -7.35
CA VAL A 39 2.54 5.00 -7.70
C VAL A 39 3.42 5.01 -6.45
N ALA A 40 3.16 5.91 -5.50
CA ALA A 40 3.92 6.00 -4.26
C ALA A 40 3.77 4.74 -3.40
N THR A 41 2.54 4.21 -3.27
CA THR A 41 2.29 2.97 -2.54
C THR A 41 2.97 1.78 -3.23
N GLY A 42 2.92 1.70 -4.56
CA GLY A 42 3.65 0.68 -5.32
C GLY A 42 5.15 0.72 -5.10
N ALA A 43 5.76 1.92 -5.10
CA ALA A 43 7.19 2.09 -4.86
C ALA A 43 7.58 1.71 -3.42
N ALA A 44 6.80 2.11 -2.44
CA ALA A 44 7.02 1.76 -1.04
C ALA A 44 6.87 0.24 -0.81
N MET A 45 5.87 -0.40 -1.44
CA MET A 45 5.69 -1.86 -1.39
C MET A 45 6.87 -2.60 -2.04
N GLU A 46 7.42 -2.11 -3.15
CA GLU A 46 8.64 -2.66 -3.76
C GLU A 46 9.84 -2.60 -2.78
N ALA A 47 10.01 -1.48 -2.08
CA ALA A 47 11.08 -1.32 -1.09
C ALA A 47 10.88 -2.24 0.13
N LEU A 48 9.64 -2.38 0.61
CA LEU A 48 9.29 -3.31 1.69
C LEU A 48 9.51 -4.76 1.28
N ALA A 49 9.18 -5.14 0.04
CA ALA A 49 9.48 -6.47 -0.49
C ALA A 49 10.98 -6.79 -0.43
N LYS A 50 11.84 -5.85 -0.86
CA LYS A 50 13.31 -6.01 -0.76
C LYS A 50 13.76 -6.24 0.68
N LYS A 51 13.16 -5.53 1.64
CA LYS A 51 13.50 -5.66 3.07
C LYS A 51 13.07 -7.01 3.64
N PHE A 52 11.87 -7.46 3.31
CA PHE A 52 11.28 -8.68 3.89
C PHE A 52 11.50 -9.94 3.05
N GLY A 53 12.19 -9.84 1.91
CA GLY A 53 12.49 -10.98 1.05
C GLY A 53 11.30 -11.44 0.22
N GLY A 54 10.31 -10.57 -0.01
CA GLY A 54 9.18 -10.83 -0.90
C GLY A 54 9.54 -10.57 -2.37
N ASP A 55 8.68 -11.02 -3.30
CA ASP A 55 8.81 -10.67 -4.71
C ASP A 55 8.49 -9.19 -4.94
N THR A 56 9.46 -8.45 -5.46
CA THR A 56 9.38 -7.00 -5.57
C THR A 56 8.34 -6.52 -6.58
N GLN A 57 8.14 -7.26 -7.66
CA GLN A 57 7.16 -6.90 -8.68
C GLN A 57 5.75 -7.22 -8.23
N THR A 58 5.54 -8.37 -7.61
CA THR A 58 4.29 -8.77 -6.98
C THR A 58 3.80 -7.73 -5.96
N TRP A 59 4.68 -7.33 -5.04
CA TRP A 59 4.28 -6.36 -4.02
C TRP A 59 4.04 -4.98 -4.61
N LYS A 60 4.84 -4.57 -5.58
CA LYS A 60 4.63 -3.32 -6.32
C LYS A 60 3.26 -3.27 -6.98
N VAL A 61 2.88 -4.35 -7.69
CA VAL A 61 1.57 -4.46 -8.34
C VAL A 61 0.44 -4.35 -7.33
N ALA A 62 0.53 -5.07 -6.19
CA ALA A 62 -0.48 -4.97 -5.15
C ALA A 62 -0.65 -3.52 -4.64
N GLY A 63 0.47 -2.82 -4.40
CA GLY A 63 0.45 -1.40 -4.01
C GLY A 63 -0.07 -0.46 -5.10
N MET A 64 0.21 -0.74 -6.37
CA MET A 64 -0.29 0.08 -7.48
C MET A 64 -1.78 -0.08 -7.74
N LEU A 65 -2.38 -1.18 -7.35
CA LEU A 65 -3.77 -1.51 -7.70
C LEU A 65 -4.73 -1.46 -6.49
N HIS A 66 -4.25 -1.18 -5.27
CA HIS A 66 -5.07 -1.32 -4.06
C HIS A 66 -6.30 -0.40 -4.04
N ASP A 67 -6.18 0.82 -4.54
CA ASP A 67 -7.22 1.85 -4.60
C ASP A 67 -7.70 2.13 -6.03
N LEU A 68 -7.64 1.12 -6.92
CA LEU A 68 -7.98 1.29 -8.33
C LEU A 68 -9.44 1.70 -8.56
N ASP A 69 -10.33 1.44 -7.62
CA ASP A 69 -11.74 1.84 -7.69
C ASP A 69 -12.02 3.24 -7.12
N TRP A 70 -11.04 3.86 -6.44
CA TRP A 70 -11.24 5.08 -5.63
C TRP A 70 -11.94 6.23 -6.36
N ASP A 71 -11.51 6.54 -7.57
CA ASP A 71 -12.09 7.64 -8.36
C ASP A 71 -13.51 7.34 -8.86
N GLN A 72 -13.96 6.09 -8.80
CA GLN A 72 -15.26 5.64 -9.27
C GLN A 72 -16.30 5.50 -8.16
N LEU A 73 -15.90 5.66 -6.89
CA LEU A 73 -16.78 5.45 -5.74
C LEU A 73 -17.79 6.58 -5.52
N ASP A 74 -17.60 7.74 -6.14
CA ASP A 74 -18.44 8.93 -5.96
C ASP A 74 -18.72 9.24 -4.47
N LYS A 75 -17.70 9.05 -3.62
CA LYS A 75 -17.71 9.20 -2.15
C LYS A 75 -18.49 8.11 -1.39
N ASP A 76 -18.92 7.07 -2.05
CA ASP A 76 -19.46 5.88 -1.40
C ASP A 76 -18.32 4.95 -0.95
N TYR A 77 -17.62 5.35 0.10
CA TYR A 77 -16.47 4.61 0.63
C TYR A 77 -16.84 3.20 1.14
N GLU A 78 -18.11 2.93 1.43
CA GLU A 78 -18.58 1.58 1.76
C GLU A 78 -18.48 0.63 0.57
N ALA A 79 -18.49 1.14 -0.66
CA ALA A 79 -18.31 0.34 -1.87
C ALA A 79 -16.84 0.01 -2.18
N HIS A 80 -15.88 0.64 -1.45
CA HIS A 80 -14.46 0.44 -1.68
C HIS A 80 -14.03 -1.03 -1.57
N CYS A 81 -13.12 -1.46 -2.45
CA CYS A 81 -12.67 -2.84 -2.64
C CYS A 81 -13.80 -3.84 -2.96
N GLY A 82 -14.93 -3.33 -3.44
CA GLY A 82 -16.10 -4.12 -3.83
C GLY A 82 -16.08 -4.59 -5.27
N ASP A 83 -17.29 -4.62 -5.86
CA ASP A 83 -17.49 -5.13 -7.23
C ASP A 83 -16.77 -4.28 -8.28
N THR A 84 -16.62 -2.96 -8.04
CA THR A 84 -15.92 -2.06 -8.97
C THR A 84 -14.45 -2.48 -9.09
N LEU A 85 -13.76 -2.69 -7.98
CA LEU A 85 -12.38 -3.16 -7.99
C LEU A 85 -12.26 -4.54 -8.63
N ASP A 86 -13.12 -5.49 -8.25
CA ASP A 86 -13.13 -6.85 -8.82
C ASP A 86 -13.29 -6.81 -10.35
N ASN A 87 -14.21 -5.99 -10.86
CA ASN A 87 -14.41 -5.85 -12.30
C ASN A 87 -13.19 -5.23 -13.00
N LEU A 88 -12.55 -4.21 -12.39
CA LEU A 88 -11.33 -3.60 -12.94
C LEU A 88 -10.17 -4.62 -13.00
N LEU A 89 -9.97 -5.40 -11.94
CA LEU A 89 -8.93 -6.43 -11.90
C LEU A 89 -9.17 -7.55 -12.92
N LYS A 90 -10.44 -7.91 -13.19
CA LYS A 90 -10.79 -8.87 -14.26
C LYS A 90 -10.41 -8.37 -15.65
N THR A 91 -10.38 -7.06 -15.89
CA THR A 91 -9.97 -6.53 -17.22
C THR A 91 -8.52 -6.82 -17.58
N ILE A 92 -7.71 -7.15 -16.60
CA ILE A 92 -6.28 -7.47 -16.75
C ILE A 92 -5.99 -8.94 -16.40
N ASP A 93 -7.00 -9.79 -16.32
CA ASP A 93 -6.90 -11.20 -15.95
C ASP A 93 -6.16 -11.41 -14.61
N ALA A 94 -6.36 -10.51 -13.65
CA ALA A 94 -5.73 -10.61 -12.34
C ALA A 94 -6.26 -11.85 -11.57
N PRO A 95 -5.39 -12.60 -10.89
CA PRO A 95 -5.81 -13.74 -10.09
C PRO A 95 -6.65 -13.28 -8.88
N ALA A 96 -7.58 -14.12 -8.44
CA ALA A 96 -8.50 -13.81 -7.33
C ALA A 96 -7.77 -13.53 -6.01
N GLU A 97 -6.59 -14.12 -5.83
CA GLU A 97 -5.72 -13.92 -4.66
C GLU A 97 -5.29 -12.45 -4.52
N LEU A 98 -5.02 -11.75 -5.63
CA LEU A 98 -4.67 -10.34 -5.61
C LEU A 98 -5.80 -9.49 -5.03
N LEU A 99 -7.05 -9.76 -5.40
CA LEU A 99 -8.21 -9.07 -4.81
C LEU A 99 -8.29 -9.29 -3.30
N GLY A 100 -8.02 -10.52 -2.84
CA GLY A 100 -7.96 -10.86 -1.41
C GLY A 100 -6.84 -10.13 -0.67
N ASP A 101 -5.65 -10.06 -1.26
CA ASP A 101 -4.52 -9.34 -0.70
C ASP A 101 -4.77 -7.83 -0.61
N ILE A 102 -5.42 -7.27 -1.65
CA ILE A 102 -5.86 -5.87 -1.63
C ILE A 102 -6.94 -5.65 -0.58
N ARG A 103 -8.00 -6.46 -0.53
CA ARG A 103 -9.07 -6.31 0.47
C ARG A 103 -8.57 -6.29 1.91
N ALA A 104 -7.46 -6.97 2.18
CA ALA A 104 -6.85 -7.00 3.50
C ALA A 104 -6.41 -5.61 4.01
N HIS A 105 -6.19 -4.59 3.15
CA HIS A 105 -5.85 -3.26 3.66
C HIS A 105 -7.08 -2.54 4.26
N TYR A 106 -8.30 -2.87 3.87
CA TYR A 106 -9.52 -2.31 4.45
C TYR A 106 -10.08 -3.22 5.55
N GLN A 107 -9.35 -3.30 6.67
CA GLN A 107 -9.65 -4.18 7.80
C GLN A 107 -11.03 -3.94 8.44
N ALA A 108 -11.53 -2.70 8.45
CA ALA A 108 -12.85 -2.40 9.01
C ALA A 108 -13.99 -3.15 8.30
N LYS A 109 -13.83 -3.48 7.03
CA LYS A 109 -14.83 -4.16 6.23
C LYS A 109 -14.49 -5.63 5.97
N TYR A 110 -13.23 -5.92 5.68
CA TYR A 110 -12.83 -7.22 5.16
C TYR A 110 -11.91 -8.02 6.09
N GLY A 111 -11.60 -7.51 7.29
CA GLY A 111 -10.63 -8.13 8.19
C GLY A 111 -10.99 -9.53 8.67
N GLU A 112 -12.28 -9.89 8.73
CA GLU A 112 -12.71 -11.26 9.08
C GLU A 112 -12.40 -12.26 7.96
N ASP A 113 -12.61 -11.86 6.69
CA ASP A 113 -12.41 -12.72 5.52
C ASP A 113 -10.97 -12.70 5.01
N TYR A 114 -10.29 -11.54 5.16
CA TYR A 114 -8.94 -11.30 4.68
C TYR A 114 -8.04 -10.74 5.80
N PRO A 115 -7.63 -11.58 6.76
CA PRO A 115 -6.80 -11.14 7.88
C PRO A 115 -5.41 -10.69 7.43
N LEU A 116 -4.73 -9.93 8.30
CA LEU A 116 -3.32 -9.52 8.11
C LEU A 116 -2.36 -10.67 8.49
N ASP A 117 -2.48 -11.80 7.82
CA ASP A 117 -1.74 -13.04 8.09
C ASP A 117 -0.46 -13.19 7.24
N THR A 118 -0.34 -12.43 6.16
CA THR A 118 0.86 -12.43 5.32
C THR A 118 1.66 -11.14 5.46
N GLN A 119 2.96 -11.19 5.15
CA GLN A 119 3.81 -10.01 5.21
C GLN A 119 3.39 -8.94 4.19
N LEU A 120 2.93 -9.34 2.99
CA LEU A 120 2.40 -8.44 1.98
C LEU A 120 1.21 -7.65 2.51
N ARG A 121 0.21 -8.34 3.09
CA ARG A 121 -1.02 -7.71 3.62
C ARG A 121 -0.72 -6.73 4.76
N LYS A 122 0.16 -7.14 5.70
CA LYS A 122 0.61 -6.25 6.78
C LYS A 122 1.30 -5.00 6.26
N CYS A 123 2.18 -5.16 5.27
CA CYS A 123 2.88 -4.04 4.66
C CYS A 123 1.93 -3.11 3.92
N LEU A 124 1.04 -3.65 3.11
CA LEU A 124 0.06 -2.86 2.36
C LEU A 124 -0.84 -2.07 3.32
N TYR A 125 -1.37 -2.73 4.34
CA TYR A 125 -2.17 -2.09 5.39
C TYR A 125 -1.46 -0.89 6.02
N CYS A 126 -0.21 -1.06 6.46
CA CYS A 126 0.50 0.02 7.14
C CYS A 126 0.94 1.16 6.18
N VAL A 127 1.32 0.83 4.95
CA VAL A 127 1.98 1.79 4.04
C VAL A 127 0.99 2.65 3.27
N ASP A 128 -0.21 2.20 3.04
CA ASP A 128 -1.27 2.93 2.36
C ASP A 128 -1.47 4.32 3.00
N GLU A 129 -1.85 4.39 4.25
CA GLU A 129 -2.04 5.64 4.98
C GLU A 129 -0.75 6.48 5.09
N LEU A 130 0.42 5.83 5.17
CA LEU A 130 1.70 6.53 5.23
C LEU A 130 2.00 7.27 3.93
N THR A 131 1.80 6.65 2.78
CA THR A 131 2.10 7.27 1.48
C THR A 131 1.18 8.45 1.20
N GLY A 132 -0.11 8.33 1.50
CA GLY A 132 -1.06 9.44 1.45
C GLY A 132 -0.65 10.59 2.37
N PHE A 133 -0.21 10.28 3.59
CA PHE A 133 0.27 11.28 4.53
C PHE A 133 1.56 11.98 4.05
N ILE A 134 2.52 11.25 3.50
CA ILE A 134 3.76 11.82 2.95
C ILE A 134 3.47 12.72 1.76
N ILE A 135 2.54 12.35 0.87
CA ILE A 135 2.08 13.20 -0.22
C ILE A 135 1.51 14.51 0.33
N ALA A 136 0.65 14.45 1.35
CA ALA A 136 0.11 15.65 1.99
C ALA A 136 1.21 16.54 2.58
N VAL A 137 2.22 15.95 3.24
CA VAL A 137 3.39 16.69 3.74
C VAL A 137 4.18 17.33 2.61
N THR A 138 4.35 16.63 1.50
CA THR A 138 5.04 17.13 0.30
C THR A 138 4.34 18.35 -0.28
N LEU A 139 3.04 18.30 -0.44
CA LEU A 139 2.25 19.35 -1.08
C LEU A 139 2.24 20.68 -0.31
N VAL A 140 2.43 20.67 1.02
CA VAL A 140 2.51 21.90 1.82
C VAL A 140 3.93 22.47 1.89
N ARG A 141 4.93 21.80 1.31
CA ARG A 141 6.31 22.33 1.22
C ARG A 141 6.43 23.31 0.03
N PRO A 142 7.31 24.31 0.14
CA PRO A 142 7.54 25.24 -0.98
C PRO A 142 8.03 24.54 -2.26
N SER A 143 8.89 23.51 -2.13
CA SER A 143 9.45 22.76 -3.26
C SER A 143 8.46 21.80 -3.91
N LYS A 144 7.45 21.33 -3.16
CA LYS A 144 6.52 20.27 -3.55
C LYS A 144 7.24 19.01 -4.09
N ALA A 145 8.47 18.76 -3.65
CA ALA A 145 9.28 17.63 -4.03
C ALA A 145 9.38 16.61 -2.88
N ILE A 146 9.05 15.36 -3.14
CA ILE A 146 9.10 14.29 -2.14
C ILE A 146 10.53 14.07 -1.64
N ALA A 147 11.52 14.22 -2.51
CA ALA A 147 12.94 14.10 -2.17
C ALA A 147 13.40 15.09 -1.06
N ASP A 148 12.66 16.16 -0.84
CA ASP A 148 12.96 17.13 0.22
C ASP A 148 12.23 16.80 1.54
N VAL A 149 11.44 15.73 1.58
CA VAL A 149 10.67 15.34 2.77
C VAL A 149 11.59 14.61 3.74
N GLU A 150 11.82 15.22 4.89
CA GLU A 150 12.62 14.61 5.95
C GLU A 150 11.74 13.88 6.97
N VAL A 151 12.20 12.75 7.49
CA VAL A 151 11.53 11.95 8.53
C VAL A 151 11.03 12.81 9.70
N LYS A 152 11.88 13.74 10.18
CA LYS A 152 11.49 14.66 11.26
C LYS A 152 10.29 15.54 10.92
N SER A 153 10.13 15.94 9.66
CA SER A 153 9.01 16.75 9.19
C SER A 153 7.71 15.93 9.18
N VAL A 154 7.77 14.69 8.71
CA VAL A 154 6.64 13.74 8.75
C VAL A 154 6.21 13.49 10.19
N LYS A 155 7.15 13.14 11.09
CA LYS A 155 6.87 12.93 12.53
C LYS A 155 6.27 14.15 13.22
N LYS A 156 6.72 15.36 12.86
CA LYS A 156 6.13 16.60 13.38
C LYS A 156 4.68 16.73 12.93
N LYS A 157 4.39 16.47 11.66
CA LYS A 157 3.04 16.55 11.10
C LYS A 157 2.12 15.44 11.62
N LEU A 158 2.63 14.23 11.88
CA LEU A 158 1.85 13.16 12.53
C LEU A 158 1.27 13.55 13.90
N LYS A 159 1.96 14.44 14.63
CA LYS A 159 1.47 14.98 15.91
C LYS A 159 0.40 16.07 15.75
N ASP A 160 0.29 16.68 14.58
CA ASP A 160 -0.69 17.70 14.26
C ASP A 160 -2.01 17.04 13.80
N LYS A 161 -2.95 16.87 14.72
CA LYS A 161 -4.22 16.19 14.45
C LYS A 161 -5.10 16.92 13.43
N GLY A 162 -4.90 18.21 13.21
CA GLY A 162 -5.63 19.00 12.22
C GLY A 162 -5.07 18.85 10.80
N PHE A 163 -3.82 18.42 10.67
CA PHE A 163 -3.20 18.21 9.37
C PHE A 163 -3.56 16.83 8.82
N ALA A 164 -4.06 16.75 7.58
CA ALA A 164 -4.51 15.51 6.95
C ALA A 164 -5.37 14.68 7.94
N ALA A 165 -6.44 15.28 8.47
CA ALA A 165 -7.20 14.75 9.59
C ALA A 165 -7.91 13.41 9.27
N GLN A 166 -8.07 13.08 8.00
CA GLN A 166 -8.70 11.85 7.52
C GLN A 166 -7.76 10.64 7.57
N VAL A 167 -6.44 10.87 7.61
CA VAL A 167 -5.43 9.79 7.65
C VAL A 167 -5.49 9.06 9.00
N ASP A 168 -5.57 7.74 8.96
CA ASP A 168 -5.50 6.92 10.16
C ASP A 168 -4.06 6.72 10.65
N ARG A 169 -3.71 7.50 11.66
CA ARG A 169 -2.38 7.47 12.27
C ARG A 169 -2.10 6.20 13.07
N ALA A 170 -3.14 5.51 13.52
CA ALA A 170 -2.99 4.23 14.23
C ALA A 170 -2.55 3.16 13.22
N GLN A 171 -3.11 3.18 12.02
CA GLN A 171 -2.70 2.30 10.92
C GLN A 171 -1.22 2.52 10.53
N ILE A 172 -0.78 3.77 10.41
CA ILE A 172 0.66 4.08 10.20
C ILE A 172 1.51 3.54 11.35
N GLY A 173 1.09 3.78 12.59
CA GLY A 173 1.81 3.35 13.78
C GLY A 173 1.86 1.84 13.99
N ALA A 174 0.93 1.10 13.38
CA ALA A 174 0.88 -0.36 13.45
C ALA A 174 2.12 -1.04 12.83
N CYS A 175 2.96 -0.31 12.09
CA CYS A 175 4.22 -0.82 11.56
C CYS A 175 5.15 -1.37 12.65
N THR A 176 5.12 -0.82 13.86
CA THR A 176 5.96 -1.28 14.98
C THR A 176 5.54 -2.66 15.48
N GLU A 177 4.25 -2.95 15.51
CA GLU A 177 3.70 -4.21 16.00
C GLU A 177 3.63 -5.26 14.88
N LEU A 178 3.09 -4.86 13.72
CA LEU A 178 2.83 -5.80 12.62
C LEU A 178 4.08 -6.15 11.80
N LEU A 179 5.04 -5.21 11.69
CA LEU A 179 6.22 -5.35 10.85
C LEU A 179 7.54 -5.45 11.64
N ASP A 180 7.48 -5.31 12.97
CA ASP A 180 8.69 -5.19 13.82
C ASP A 180 9.66 -4.14 13.26
N MET A 181 9.11 -2.96 12.88
CA MET A 181 9.85 -1.89 12.22
C MET A 181 9.67 -0.57 12.95
N GLU A 182 10.78 0.13 13.21
CA GLU A 182 10.75 1.47 13.78
C GLU A 182 10.07 2.48 12.85
N LEU A 183 9.27 3.37 13.40
CA LEU A 183 8.51 4.37 12.63
C LEU A 183 9.42 5.24 11.74
N ASP A 184 10.63 5.57 12.19
CA ASP A 184 11.59 6.40 11.43
C ASP A 184 12.05 5.68 10.16
N GLU A 185 12.35 4.39 10.26
CA GLU A 185 12.71 3.55 9.13
C GLU A 185 11.52 3.37 8.18
N PHE A 186 10.33 3.17 8.73
CA PHE A 186 9.11 3.02 7.93
C PHE A 186 8.80 4.29 7.12
N ILE A 187 8.91 5.48 7.74
CA ILE A 187 8.78 6.77 7.05
C ILE A 187 9.87 6.93 5.97
N GLN A 188 11.11 6.53 6.24
CA GLN A 188 12.18 6.61 5.27
C GLN A 188 11.89 5.78 4.01
N ILE A 189 11.35 4.57 4.19
CA ILE A 189 10.94 3.69 3.08
C ILE A 189 9.78 4.32 2.28
N GLY A 190 8.78 4.87 2.95
CA GLY A 190 7.64 5.49 2.31
C GLY A 190 7.97 6.81 1.57
N SER A 191 9.14 7.40 1.83
CA SER A 191 9.59 8.68 1.24
C SER A 191 10.59 8.49 0.08
N GLY A 192 11.10 7.27 -0.15
CA GLY A 192 12.09 6.94 -1.20
C GLY A 192 11.42 6.38 -2.41
#